data_16edc27ecd5bed22848d818ddcb5d5c4
#
_entry.id   16edc27ecd5bed22848d818ddcb5d5c4
#
_cell.length_a   1.000
_cell.length_b   1.000
_cell.length_c   1.000
_cell.angle_alpha   90.00
_cell.angle_beta   90.00
_cell.angle_gamma   90.00
#
_symmetry.space_group_name_H-M   'P 1'
#
loop_
_entity.id
_entity.type
_entity.pdbx_description
1 polymer ?
#
loop_
_entity_poly.entity_id
_entity_poly.type
_entity_poly.pdbx_seq_one_letter_code
_entity_poly.pdbx_strand_id
1 'polypeptide(L)'
;MAEYYSAELSEKVVRGMTENVLKGKYNGGTIPIGFKVDEEKFFQIDPLKAPFVVEAFQRYNEGATMKELMNWLNDSGVTTNRNQKFTYNSVQTLLTNKRYIGENHFKDIVMPDSIPAIVDKDLFEEVQQKIKKNSRAPARHKAEDDYLLTTKLFCGMC
;
A
#
# COMPACT_ATOMS: atom_id res chain seq x y z
N MET A 1 7.97 39.03 2.23
CA MET A 1 7.58 38.95 0.81
C MET A 1 7.76 37.56 0.23
N ALA A 2 8.91 36.93 0.38
CA ALA A 2 9.14 35.57 -0.15
C ALA A 2 8.27 34.49 0.50
N GLU A 3 8.02 34.59 1.81
CA GLU A 3 7.15 33.66 2.55
C GLU A 3 5.69 33.73 2.12
N TYR A 4 5.20 34.91 1.87
CA TYR A 4 3.83 35.17 1.40
C TYR A 4 3.61 34.59 0.00
N TYR A 5 4.58 34.74 -0.89
CA TYR A 5 4.53 34.23 -2.27
C TYR A 5 4.55 32.70 -2.31
N SER A 6 5.35 32.05 -1.44
CA SER A 6 5.43 30.61 -1.37
C SER A 6 4.15 29.98 -0.79
N ALA A 7 3.50 30.63 0.17
CA ALA A 7 2.22 30.19 0.72
C ALA A 7 1.10 30.21 -0.32
N GLU A 8 1.00 31.30 -1.08
CA GLU A 8 0.02 31.45 -2.15
C GLU A 8 0.23 30.43 -3.27
N LEU A 9 1.47 30.19 -3.67
CA LEU A 9 1.81 29.15 -4.64
C LEU A 9 1.44 27.76 -4.15
N SER A 10 1.70 27.46 -2.87
CA SER A 10 1.33 26.21 -2.24
C SER A 10 -0.18 25.98 -2.24
N GLU A 11 -0.97 26.99 -1.94
CA GLU A 11 -2.43 26.90 -2.00
C GLU A 11 -2.95 26.61 -3.42
N LYS A 12 -2.40 27.26 -4.42
CA LYS A 12 -2.75 27.01 -5.83
C LYS A 12 -2.44 25.59 -6.25
N VAL A 13 -1.28 25.07 -5.86
CA VAL A 13 -0.89 23.67 -6.13
C VAL A 13 -1.84 22.69 -5.45
N VAL A 14 -2.15 22.91 -4.17
CA VAL A 14 -3.09 22.05 -3.43
C VAL A 14 -4.48 22.07 -4.06
N ARG A 15 -4.96 23.23 -4.48
CA ARG A 15 -6.25 23.35 -5.18
C ARG A 15 -6.26 22.56 -6.47
N GLY A 16 -5.24 22.70 -7.31
CA GLY A 16 -5.11 21.94 -8.56
C GLY A 16 -5.04 20.44 -8.34
N MET A 17 -4.32 19.98 -7.32
CA MET A 17 -4.27 18.58 -6.94
C MET A 17 -5.62 18.05 -6.42
N THR A 18 -6.33 18.85 -5.65
CA THR A 18 -7.68 18.52 -5.18
C THR A 18 -8.66 18.35 -6.35
N GLU A 19 -8.64 19.26 -7.31
CA GLU A 19 -9.47 19.14 -8.51
C GLU A 19 -9.15 17.89 -9.32
N ASN A 20 -7.89 17.54 -9.44
CA ASN A 20 -7.48 16.32 -10.12
C ASN A 20 -8.02 15.06 -9.43
N VAL A 21 -7.98 15.00 -8.10
CA VAL A 21 -8.54 13.89 -7.34
C VAL A 21 -10.05 13.79 -7.53
N LEU A 22 -10.76 14.92 -7.50
CA LEU A 22 -12.19 14.97 -7.75
C LEU A 22 -12.56 14.48 -9.15
N LYS A 23 -11.68 14.67 -10.12
CA LYS A 23 -11.81 14.18 -11.50
C LYS A 23 -11.28 12.74 -11.70
N GLY A 24 -10.75 12.10 -10.67
CA GLY A 24 -10.13 10.77 -10.75
C GLY A 24 -8.76 10.76 -11.43
N LYS A 25 -8.10 11.91 -11.51
CA LYS A 25 -6.78 12.03 -12.16
C LYS A 25 -5.62 11.72 -11.22
N TYR A 26 -4.53 11.30 -11.85
CA TYR A 26 -3.27 11.04 -11.16
C TYR A 26 -2.54 12.35 -10.82
N ASN A 27 -2.11 12.46 -9.57
CA ASN A 27 -1.43 13.63 -9.03
C ASN A 27 0.09 13.50 -8.89
N GLY A 28 0.67 12.49 -9.50
CA GLY A 28 2.09 12.21 -9.30
C GLY A 28 2.34 11.17 -8.21
N GLY A 29 3.61 10.88 -7.99
CA GLY A 29 4.06 9.88 -7.02
C GLY A 29 4.29 8.50 -7.63
N THR A 30 4.22 7.47 -6.82
CA THR A 30 4.38 6.10 -7.28
C THR A 30 3.03 5.51 -7.70
N ILE A 31 2.94 5.08 -8.95
CA ILE A 31 1.77 4.37 -9.46
C ILE A 31 1.75 2.97 -8.82
N PRO A 32 0.63 2.53 -8.22
CA PRO A 32 0.53 1.17 -7.72
C PRO A 32 0.68 0.13 -8.84
N ILE A 33 1.25 -1.01 -8.51
CA ILE A 33 1.37 -2.10 -9.47
C ILE A 33 -0.03 -2.53 -9.95
N GLY A 34 -0.17 -2.91 -11.21
CA GLY A 34 -1.46 -3.24 -11.82
C GLY A 34 -2.19 -2.04 -12.41
N PHE A 35 -1.70 -0.84 -12.17
CA PHE A 35 -2.19 0.39 -12.81
C PHE A 35 -1.15 0.98 -13.73
N LYS A 36 -1.61 1.63 -14.77
CA LYS A 36 -0.86 2.56 -15.61
C LYS A 36 -1.62 3.87 -15.72
N VAL A 37 -0.95 4.92 -16.13
CA VAL A 37 -1.56 6.24 -16.31
C VAL A 37 -1.48 6.59 -17.80
N ASP A 38 -2.59 7.04 -18.35
CA ASP A 38 -2.66 7.48 -19.73
C ASP A 38 -2.15 8.93 -19.93
N GLU A 39 -2.16 9.40 -21.16
CA GLU A 39 -1.71 10.75 -21.51
C GLU A 39 -2.56 11.86 -20.83
N GLU A 40 -3.81 11.59 -20.56
CA GLU A 40 -4.74 12.49 -19.87
C GLU A 40 -4.64 12.44 -18.34
N LYS A 41 -3.72 11.63 -17.81
CA LYS A 41 -3.49 11.39 -16.38
C LYS A 41 -4.61 10.61 -15.67
N PHE A 42 -5.36 9.79 -16.38
CA PHE A 42 -6.30 8.85 -15.76
C PHE A 42 -5.64 7.51 -15.48
N PHE A 43 -6.08 6.90 -14.38
CA PHE A 43 -5.66 5.55 -14.05
C PHE A 43 -6.32 4.53 -14.99
N GLN A 44 -5.50 3.66 -15.55
CA GLN A 44 -5.94 2.53 -16.38
C GLN A 44 -5.45 1.24 -15.75
N ILE A 45 -6.20 0.16 -15.93
CA ILE A 45 -5.77 -1.16 -15.48
C ILE A 45 -4.72 -1.70 -16.44
N ASP A 46 -3.57 -2.14 -15.90
CA ASP A 46 -2.54 -2.81 -16.68
C ASP A 46 -2.89 -4.31 -16.80
N PRO A 47 -3.27 -4.78 -18.00
CA PRO A 47 -3.70 -6.16 -18.18
C PRO A 47 -2.60 -7.19 -17.91
N LEU A 48 -1.34 -6.78 -17.92
CA LEU A 48 -0.20 -7.66 -17.68
C LEU A 48 0.06 -7.86 -16.17
N LYS A 49 -0.13 -6.82 -15.37
CA LYS A 49 0.20 -6.82 -13.94
C LYS A 49 -1.02 -6.97 -13.04
N ALA A 50 -2.19 -6.55 -13.49
CA ALA A 50 -3.42 -6.62 -12.69
C ALA A 50 -3.79 -8.05 -12.22
N PRO A 51 -3.66 -9.11 -13.03
CA PRO A 51 -3.95 -10.47 -12.57
C PRO A 51 -3.10 -10.91 -11.38
N PHE A 52 -1.83 -10.49 -11.34
CA PHE A 52 -0.93 -10.80 -10.21
C PHE A 52 -1.37 -10.10 -8.92
N VAL A 53 -1.95 -8.92 -9.03
CA VAL A 53 -2.51 -8.20 -7.88
C VAL A 53 -3.70 -8.96 -7.31
N VAL A 54 -4.66 -9.34 -8.16
CA VAL A 54 -5.83 -10.12 -7.74
C VAL A 54 -5.40 -11.43 -7.10
N GLU A 55 -4.49 -12.15 -7.72
CA GLU A 55 -3.99 -13.42 -7.20
C GLU A 55 -3.25 -13.25 -5.87
N ALA A 56 -2.50 -12.15 -5.68
CA ALA A 56 -1.86 -11.85 -4.41
C ALA A 56 -2.87 -11.67 -3.27
N PHE A 57 -3.98 -10.98 -3.51
CA PHE A 57 -5.06 -10.83 -2.55
C PHE A 57 -5.73 -12.17 -2.24
N GLN A 58 -6.01 -12.98 -3.25
CA GLN A 58 -6.62 -14.30 -3.08
C GLN A 58 -5.72 -15.22 -2.26
N ARG A 59 -4.45 -15.33 -2.60
CA ARG A 59 -3.47 -16.17 -1.88
C ARG A 59 -3.33 -15.74 -0.41
N TYR A 60 -3.29 -14.45 -0.16
CA TYR A 60 -3.25 -13.94 1.23
C TYR A 60 -4.54 -14.28 1.97
N ASN A 61 -5.67 -14.19 1.32
CA ASN A 61 -6.97 -14.58 1.91
C ASN A 61 -7.05 -16.09 2.17
N GLU A 62 -6.43 -16.91 1.35
CA GLU A 62 -6.33 -18.36 1.56
C GLU A 62 -5.39 -18.76 2.72
N GLY A 63 -4.54 -17.85 3.17
CA GLY A 63 -3.66 -18.06 4.32
C GLY A 63 -2.16 -17.93 4.03
N ALA A 64 -1.77 -17.52 2.83
CA ALA A 64 -0.37 -17.26 2.50
C ALA A 64 0.19 -16.11 3.34
N THR A 65 1.45 -16.20 3.71
CA THR A 65 2.15 -15.13 4.43
C THR A 65 2.64 -14.05 3.46
N MET A 66 2.90 -12.85 3.98
CA MET A 66 3.49 -11.79 3.17
C MET A 66 4.85 -12.17 2.58
N LYS A 67 5.61 -13.00 3.27
CA LYS A 67 6.89 -13.52 2.81
C LYS A 67 6.74 -14.47 1.63
N GLU A 68 5.77 -15.36 1.69
CA GLU A 68 5.45 -16.27 0.59
C GLU A 68 4.96 -15.52 -0.65
N LEU A 69 4.11 -14.50 -0.46
CA LEU A 69 3.68 -13.63 -1.54
C LEU A 69 4.85 -12.86 -2.18
N MET A 70 5.76 -12.35 -1.34
CA MET A 70 6.96 -11.67 -1.83
C MET A 70 7.81 -12.59 -2.71
N ASN A 71 8.06 -13.81 -2.24
CA ASN A 71 8.82 -14.80 -3.00
C ASN A 71 8.12 -15.17 -4.30
N TRP A 72 6.83 -15.46 -4.25
CA TRP A 72 6.03 -15.80 -5.41
C TRP A 72 6.02 -14.69 -6.47
N LEU A 73 5.83 -13.43 -6.07
CA LEU A 73 5.88 -12.29 -7.00
C LEU A 73 7.25 -12.14 -7.65
N ASN A 74 8.32 -12.32 -6.87
CA ASN A 74 9.68 -12.24 -7.38
C ASN A 74 10.03 -13.42 -8.31
N ASP A 75 9.57 -14.62 -7.99
CA ASP A 75 9.77 -15.82 -8.80
C ASP A 75 8.97 -15.77 -10.11
N SER A 76 7.80 -15.13 -10.08
CA SER A 76 6.99 -14.88 -11.28
C SER A 76 7.60 -13.82 -12.22
N GLY A 77 8.71 -13.22 -11.84
CA GLY A 77 9.39 -12.18 -12.62
C GLY A 77 8.66 -10.83 -12.64
N VAL A 78 7.64 -10.66 -11.81
CA VAL A 78 6.92 -9.40 -11.70
C VAL A 78 7.76 -8.42 -10.89
N THR A 79 7.91 -7.22 -11.39
CA THR A 79 8.62 -6.14 -10.71
C THR A 79 7.66 -5.03 -10.31
N THR A 80 8.07 -4.27 -9.31
CA THR A 80 7.37 -3.02 -8.97
C THR A 80 7.42 -2.04 -10.15
N ASN A 81 6.64 -0.98 -10.12
CA ASN A 81 6.67 0.03 -11.18
C ASN A 81 8.00 0.79 -11.27
N ARG A 82 8.88 0.61 -10.28
CA ARG A 82 10.27 1.10 -10.34
C ARG A 82 11.26 0.03 -10.82
N ASN A 83 10.77 -1.06 -11.41
CA ASN A 83 11.57 -2.19 -11.87
C ASN A 83 12.44 -2.85 -10.78
N GLN A 84 11.95 -2.83 -9.55
CA GLN A 84 12.63 -3.45 -8.41
C GLN A 84 11.89 -4.69 -7.93
N LYS A 85 12.61 -5.57 -7.26
CA LYS A 85 12.02 -6.75 -6.62
C LYS A 85 11.10 -6.34 -5.47
N PHE A 86 10.12 -7.17 -5.21
CA PHE A 86 9.23 -6.98 -4.06
C PHE A 86 9.97 -7.22 -2.76
N THR A 87 9.74 -6.34 -1.81
CA THR A 87 10.14 -6.47 -0.41
C THR A 87 8.92 -6.73 0.45
N TYR A 88 9.11 -7.11 1.70
CA TYR A 88 8.02 -7.28 2.66
C TYR A 88 7.14 -6.02 2.75
N ASN A 89 7.77 -4.85 2.85
CA ASN A 89 7.05 -3.58 2.92
C ASN A 89 6.26 -3.27 1.64
N SER A 90 6.80 -3.61 0.47
CA SER A 90 6.07 -3.37 -0.79
C SER A 90 4.85 -4.29 -0.94
N VAL A 91 4.93 -5.54 -0.46
CA VAL A 91 3.77 -6.44 -0.40
C VAL A 91 2.73 -5.92 0.59
N GLN A 92 3.15 -5.47 1.76
CA GLN A 92 2.24 -4.87 2.74
C GLN A 92 1.54 -3.63 2.16
N THR A 93 2.28 -2.76 1.50
CA THR A 93 1.71 -1.58 0.83
C THR A 93 0.72 -1.99 -0.28
N LEU A 94 1.04 -3.03 -1.03
CA LEU A 94 0.15 -3.57 -2.05
C LEU A 94 -1.18 -4.03 -1.42
N LEU A 95 -1.13 -4.83 -0.37
CA LEU A 95 -2.33 -5.38 0.27
C LEU A 95 -3.17 -4.34 1.03
N THR A 96 -2.59 -3.20 1.41
CA THR A 96 -3.29 -2.14 2.16
C THR A 96 -3.72 -0.95 1.31
N ASN A 97 -3.39 -0.93 0.04
CA ASN A 97 -3.66 0.20 -0.83
C ASN A 97 -5.11 0.21 -1.32
N LYS A 98 -5.88 1.14 -0.84
CA LYS A 98 -7.31 1.29 -1.18
C LYS A 98 -7.58 1.69 -2.64
N ARG A 99 -6.57 2.09 -3.39
CA ARG A 99 -6.71 2.35 -4.82
C ARG A 99 -7.16 1.12 -5.61
N TYR A 100 -6.85 -0.09 -5.13
CA TYR A 100 -7.28 -1.33 -5.76
C TYR A 100 -8.79 -1.58 -5.73
N ILE A 101 -9.50 -0.96 -4.80
CA ILE A 101 -10.98 -0.98 -4.73
C ILE A 101 -11.64 0.25 -5.37
N GLY A 102 -10.86 1.10 -6.02
CA GLY A 102 -11.34 2.27 -6.73
C GLY A 102 -11.31 3.58 -5.94
N GLU A 103 -10.80 3.60 -4.73
CA GLU A 103 -10.71 4.82 -3.92
C GLU A 103 -9.45 5.63 -4.28
N ASN A 104 -9.64 6.90 -4.59
CA ASN A 104 -8.55 7.85 -4.76
C ASN A 104 -8.43 8.73 -3.52
N HIS A 105 -7.23 8.81 -2.97
CA HIS A 105 -6.96 9.55 -1.73
C HIS A 105 -5.99 10.71 -1.99
N PHE A 106 -6.33 11.87 -1.48
CA PHE A 106 -5.43 13.01 -1.42
C PHE A 106 -5.67 13.80 -0.13
N LYS A 107 -4.69 13.80 0.77
CA LYS A 107 -4.84 14.37 2.12
C LYS A 107 -6.09 13.79 2.82
N ASP A 108 -7.03 14.64 3.22
CA ASP A 108 -8.26 14.25 3.87
C ASP A 108 -9.41 13.91 2.91
N ILE A 109 -9.17 14.04 1.60
CA ILE A 109 -10.18 13.81 0.58
C ILE A 109 -10.12 12.35 0.12
N VAL A 110 -11.25 11.68 0.21
CA VAL A 110 -11.44 10.31 -0.27
C VAL A 110 -12.53 10.32 -1.33
N MET A 111 -12.17 9.92 -2.54
CA MET A 111 -13.12 9.79 -3.64
C MET A 111 -13.35 8.31 -3.94
N PRO A 112 -14.50 7.75 -3.57
CA PRO A 112 -14.85 6.39 -3.93
C PRO A 112 -15.14 6.29 -5.42
N ASP A 113 -14.86 5.14 -6.00
CA ASP A 113 -15.18 4.79 -7.40
C ASP A 113 -14.63 5.76 -8.46
N SER A 114 -13.55 6.48 -8.12
CA SER A 114 -12.89 7.41 -9.06
C SER A 114 -11.78 6.76 -9.90
N ILE A 115 -11.35 5.57 -9.53
CA ILE A 115 -10.32 4.77 -10.21
C ILE A 115 -10.94 3.42 -10.58
N PRO A 116 -10.54 2.78 -11.71
CA PRO A 116 -10.98 1.42 -11.99
C PRO A 116 -10.56 0.45 -10.88
N ALA A 117 -11.50 -0.29 -10.31
CA ALA A 117 -11.21 -1.27 -9.29
C ALA A 117 -10.57 -2.53 -9.91
N ILE A 118 -9.48 -3.02 -9.31
CA ILE A 118 -8.84 -4.29 -9.69
C ILE A 118 -9.30 -5.42 -8.79
N VAL A 119 -9.56 -5.12 -7.51
CA VAL A 119 -9.93 -6.08 -6.47
C VAL A 119 -11.31 -5.77 -5.94
N ASP A 120 -12.09 -6.80 -5.64
CA ASP A 120 -13.41 -6.65 -5.02
C ASP A 120 -13.28 -6.08 -3.61
N LYS A 121 -14.24 -5.25 -3.22
CA LYS A 121 -14.29 -4.64 -1.88
C LYS A 121 -14.33 -5.69 -0.78
N ASP A 122 -15.13 -6.74 -0.96
CA ASP A 122 -15.29 -7.83 0.01
C ASP A 122 -13.95 -8.54 0.26
N LEU A 123 -13.25 -8.92 -0.81
CA LEU A 123 -11.94 -9.55 -0.73
C LEU A 123 -10.91 -8.63 -0.06
N PHE A 124 -10.94 -7.35 -0.39
CA PHE A 124 -10.06 -6.35 0.22
C PHE A 124 -10.31 -6.25 1.73
N GLU A 125 -11.56 -6.16 2.15
CA GLU A 125 -11.92 -6.06 3.57
C GLU A 125 -11.52 -7.31 4.36
N GLU A 126 -11.73 -8.50 3.81
CA GLU A 126 -11.28 -9.76 4.42
C GLU A 126 -9.77 -9.77 4.63
N VAL A 127 -9.00 -9.33 3.63
CA VAL A 127 -7.56 -9.20 3.71
C VAL A 127 -7.15 -8.18 4.78
N GLN A 128 -7.82 -7.02 4.86
CA GLN A 128 -7.55 -6.03 5.91
C GLN A 128 -7.81 -6.57 7.32
N GLN A 129 -8.88 -7.33 7.51
CA GLN A 129 -9.17 -7.97 8.79
C GLN A 129 -8.08 -8.96 9.18
N LYS A 130 -7.59 -9.76 8.23
CA LYS A 130 -6.48 -10.70 8.46
C LYS A 130 -5.18 -9.98 8.80
N ILE A 131 -4.84 -8.92 8.08
CA ILE A 131 -3.65 -8.09 8.38
C ILE A 131 -3.76 -7.52 9.80
N LYS A 132 -4.91 -6.99 10.17
CA LYS A 132 -5.17 -6.44 11.50
C LYS A 132 -5.03 -7.50 12.60
N LYS A 133 -5.56 -8.69 12.36
CA LYS A 133 -5.47 -9.82 13.29
C LYS A 133 -4.01 -10.25 13.48
N ASN A 134 -3.28 -10.37 12.38
CA ASN A 134 -1.88 -10.78 12.41
C ASN A 134 -0.96 -9.71 13.04
N SER A 135 -1.27 -8.42 12.86
CA SER A 135 -0.49 -7.34 13.45
C SER A 135 -0.63 -7.21 14.96
N ARG A 136 -1.73 -7.72 15.52
CA ARG A 136 -1.96 -7.74 16.98
C ARG A 136 -1.23 -8.87 17.70
N ALA A 137 -0.76 -9.86 16.97
CA ALA A 137 0.03 -10.92 17.57
C ALA A 137 1.41 -10.37 17.92
N PRO A 138 1.83 -10.43 19.20
CA PRO A 138 3.16 -9.98 19.58
C PRO A 138 4.22 -10.81 18.84
N ALA A 139 5.31 -10.16 18.46
CA ALA A 139 6.44 -10.82 17.85
C ALA A 139 7.07 -11.81 18.86
N ARG A 140 6.69 -13.07 18.75
CA ARG A 140 7.03 -14.12 19.73
C ARG A 140 8.52 -14.26 20.00
N HIS A 141 9.35 -14.01 19.01
CA HIS A 141 10.79 -14.21 19.14
C HIS A 141 11.55 -13.02 19.72
N LYS A 142 11.04 -11.83 19.57
CA LYS A 142 11.73 -10.64 20.03
C LYS A 142 11.50 -10.35 21.50
N ALA A 143 10.37 -10.81 22.03
CA ALA A 143 10.02 -10.57 23.42
C ALA A 143 10.72 -11.52 24.41
N GLU A 144 11.00 -12.75 23.99
CA GLU A 144 11.62 -13.74 24.89
C GLU A 144 13.10 -13.45 25.15
N ASP A 145 13.86 -13.16 24.12
CA ASP A 145 15.29 -12.97 24.26
C ASP A 145 15.66 -11.68 24.97
N ASP A 146 15.05 -10.58 24.57
CA ASP A 146 15.30 -9.28 25.20
C ASP A 146 14.79 -9.21 26.64
N TYR A 147 13.66 -9.84 26.89
CA TYR A 147 13.07 -9.86 28.22
C TYR A 147 13.90 -10.66 29.22
N LEU A 148 14.36 -11.81 28.83
CA LEU A 148 15.18 -12.69 29.67
C LEU A 148 16.52 -12.05 30.02
N LEU A 149 17.19 -11.46 29.06
CA LEU A 149 18.47 -10.83 29.25
C LEU A 149 18.37 -9.54 30.07
N THR A 150 17.40 -8.70 29.75
CA THR A 150 17.26 -7.40 30.38
C THR A 150 16.82 -7.52 31.84
N THR A 151 15.82 -8.32 32.10
CA THR A 151 15.23 -8.41 33.43
C THR A 151 16.08 -9.21 34.39
N LYS A 152 16.58 -10.33 33.95
CA LYS A 152 17.38 -11.21 34.82
C LYS A 152 18.73 -10.67 35.19
N LEU A 153 19.36 -9.97 34.27
CA LEU A 153 20.64 -9.35 34.55
C LEU A 153 20.54 -8.29 35.65
N PHE A 154 19.50 -7.50 35.62
CA PHE A 154 19.31 -6.47 36.65
C PHE A 154 18.80 -7.03 37.98
N CYS A 155 17.82 -7.88 37.93
CA CYS A 155 17.24 -8.45 39.15
C CYS A 155 18.17 -9.43 39.86
N GLY A 156 18.95 -10.17 39.12
CA GLY A 156 19.90 -11.09 39.67
C GLY A 156 21.05 -10.47 40.44
N MET A 157 21.34 -9.22 40.14
CA MET A 157 22.40 -8.48 40.83
C MET A 157 21.94 -7.74 42.07
N CYS A 158 20.70 -7.55 42.16
CA CYS A 158 20.12 -6.97 43.37
C CYS A 158 19.93 -8.00 44.45
#